data_bc9eae6cb70c033d017dc0a2aa5f9630
#
_entry.id   bc9eae6cb70c033d017dc0a2aa5f9630
#
_cell.length_a   1.000
_cell.length_b   1.000
_cell.length_c   1.000
_cell.angle_alpha   90.00
_cell.angle_beta   90.00
_cell.angle_gamma   90.00
#
_symmetry.space_group_name_H-M   'P 1'
#
loop_
_entity.id
_entity.type
_entity.pdbx_description
1 polymer ?
#
loop_
_entity_poly.entity_id
_entity_poly.type
_entity_poly.pdbx_seq_one_letter_code
_entity_poly.pdbx_strand_id
1 'polypeptide(L)'
;VYERQHFPESVLGSEAPKAEVAGKTLQEDESIRLWTLDGEVLIASIKTKMHAIGGGVIEGLNQAITLAEKDYQGLVIWSPDEMFSAGADLQSMLPGFMMGGVKAIDGAAHELQKVMLKLRYASVPTIAAIRGLALGGGCEMAVYSGKRVAAMESYIGLVEVGVGLVPGAGGLTYIARRAAENMALSTSKDVLPFLTEGFTAAAMAKVGTSALESRKLGYLLESDVVVPHKDELLFVAINEAKALFASGYRAPHKRLFPVAGRSGIATIKAQLVNMRDGGFISAHDFHISGLIAEVVCGGPVDAGTLVTEEYLMALERKAFCSLLTHPKTQERIMGMMSTGKPVRN
;
A
#
# COMPACT_ATOMS: atom_id res chain seq x y z
N VAL A 1 -16.66 14.60 24.75
CA VAL A 1 -15.59 13.90 24.02
C VAL A 1 -15.39 12.50 24.61
N TYR A 2 -15.22 12.42 25.93
CA TYR A 2 -14.95 11.14 26.62
C TYR A 2 -16.11 10.15 26.54
N GLU A 3 -17.35 10.59 26.45
CA GLU A 3 -18.54 9.73 26.26
C GLU A 3 -18.55 8.97 24.93
N ARG A 4 -17.71 9.40 23.96
CA ARG A 4 -17.59 8.77 22.65
C ARG A 4 -16.39 7.82 22.55
N GLN A 5 -15.55 7.74 23.58
CA GLN A 5 -14.41 6.87 23.58
C GLN A 5 -14.85 5.42 23.79
N HIS A 6 -14.37 4.56 22.89
CA HIS A 6 -14.67 3.13 22.94
C HIS A 6 -13.71 2.39 23.88
N PHE A 7 -12.55 2.99 24.20
CA PHE A 7 -11.52 2.47 25.09
C PHE A 7 -11.18 3.52 26.16
N PRO A 8 -12.08 3.78 27.11
CA PRO A 8 -11.86 4.81 28.12
C PRO A 8 -10.68 4.53 29.03
N GLU A 9 -10.23 3.28 29.17
CA GLU A 9 -9.08 2.89 29.96
C GLU A 9 -7.78 3.55 29.50
N SER A 10 -7.62 3.79 28.23
CA SER A 10 -6.44 4.45 27.66
C SER A 10 -6.31 5.90 28.09
N VAL A 11 -7.43 6.52 28.47
CA VAL A 11 -7.49 7.94 28.86
C VAL A 11 -7.73 8.09 30.36
N LEU A 12 -8.58 7.26 30.94
CA LEU A 12 -9.02 7.35 32.32
C LEU A 12 -8.31 6.38 33.25
N GLY A 13 -7.46 5.48 32.72
CA GLY A 13 -6.74 4.47 33.51
C GLY A 13 -7.65 3.36 34.06
N SER A 14 -8.82 3.13 33.45
CA SER A 14 -9.71 2.02 33.81
C SER A 14 -9.30 0.72 33.10
N GLU A 15 -9.61 -0.42 33.71
CA GLU A 15 -9.38 -1.75 33.12
C GLU A 15 -10.64 -2.18 32.35
N ALA A 16 -10.73 -1.84 31.06
CA ALA A 16 -11.75 -2.38 30.16
C ALA A 16 -11.18 -3.51 29.30
N PRO A 17 -11.98 -4.50 28.89
CA PRO A 17 -11.53 -5.54 27.96
C PRO A 17 -11.10 -4.93 26.64
N LYS A 18 -9.97 -5.37 26.11
CA LYS A 18 -9.50 -4.97 24.78
C LYS A 18 -10.47 -5.47 23.71
N ALA A 19 -10.68 -4.70 22.66
CA ALA A 19 -11.65 -4.99 21.60
C ALA A 19 -11.41 -6.37 20.95
N GLU A 20 -10.17 -6.73 20.73
CA GLU A 20 -9.80 -8.03 20.14
C GLU A 20 -10.19 -9.23 21.01
N VAL A 21 -10.29 -9.05 22.33
CA VAL A 21 -10.76 -10.07 23.27
C VAL A 21 -12.29 -10.12 23.32
N ALA A 22 -12.94 -8.96 23.25
CA ALA A 22 -14.40 -8.85 23.30
C ALA A 22 -15.08 -9.28 21.98
N GLY A 23 -14.35 -9.27 20.86
CA GLY A 23 -14.89 -9.57 19.55
C GLY A 23 -15.14 -11.07 19.30
N LYS A 24 -16.10 -11.35 18.42
CA LYS A 24 -16.43 -12.71 17.94
C LYS A 24 -15.58 -13.09 16.76
N THR A 25 -14.73 -14.11 16.91
CA THR A 25 -13.96 -14.71 15.81
C THR A 25 -14.87 -15.55 14.91
N LEU A 26 -14.74 -15.38 13.61
CA LEU A 26 -15.44 -16.14 12.57
C LEU A 26 -14.52 -17.19 11.96
N GLN A 27 -13.30 -16.78 11.65
CA GLN A 27 -12.25 -17.64 11.10
C GLN A 27 -10.91 -17.12 11.60
N GLU A 28 -10.00 -18.02 11.87
CA GLU A 28 -8.63 -17.69 12.30
C GLU A 28 -7.66 -18.79 11.90
N ASP A 29 -6.51 -18.39 11.38
CA ASP A 29 -5.37 -19.24 11.12
C ASP A 29 -4.07 -18.58 11.60
N GLU A 30 -2.91 -19.07 11.16
CA GLU A 30 -1.60 -18.51 11.51
C GLU A 30 -1.34 -17.14 10.87
N SER A 31 -2.02 -16.83 9.77
CA SER A 31 -1.78 -15.64 8.94
C SER A 31 -2.74 -14.50 9.24
N ILE A 32 -4.01 -14.81 9.48
CA ILE A 32 -5.07 -13.81 9.60
C ILE A 32 -6.19 -14.27 10.53
N ARG A 33 -6.80 -13.33 11.23
CA ARG A 33 -8.05 -13.51 11.98
C ARG A 33 -9.14 -12.67 11.32
N LEU A 34 -10.26 -13.28 11.00
CA LEU A 34 -11.50 -12.62 10.57
C LEU A 34 -12.48 -12.64 11.74
N TRP A 35 -12.94 -11.47 12.15
CA TRP A 35 -13.76 -11.33 13.34
C TRP A 35 -14.64 -10.07 13.26
N THR A 36 -15.57 -9.94 14.17
CA THR A 36 -16.44 -8.77 14.28
C THR A 36 -16.63 -8.38 15.74
N LEU A 37 -16.81 -7.09 15.99
CA LEU A 37 -17.08 -6.55 17.33
C LEU A 37 -18.59 -6.46 17.59
N ASP A 38 -19.34 -6.03 16.59
CA ASP A 38 -20.77 -5.71 16.69
C ASP A 38 -21.68 -6.52 15.74
N GLY A 39 -21.09 -7.36 14.90
CA GLY A 39 -21.81 -8.16 13.91
C GLY A 39 -22.11 -7.43 12.59
N GLU A 40 -21.82 -6.14 12.48
CA GLU A 40 -22.13 -5.34 11.29
C GLU A 40 -20.91 -5.09 10.39
N VAL A 41 -19.73 -4.95 10.98
CA VAL A 41 -18.47 -4.72 10.25
C VAL A 41 -17.52 -5.89 10.46
N LEU A 42 -16.96 -6.40 9.36
CA LEU A 42 -15.92 -7.42 9.40
C LEU A 42 -14.55 -6.78 9.67
N ILE A 43 -13.77 -7.38 10.55
CA ILE A 43 -12.41 -6.95 10.85
C ILE A 43 -11.45 -8.05 10.41
N ALA A 44 -10.42 -7.68 9.64
CA ALA A 44 -9.32 -8.54 9.24
C ALA A 44 -8.05 -8.11 9.96
N SER A 45 -7.53 -8.98 10.83
CA SER A 45 -6.30 -8.75 11.59
C SER A 45 -5.20 -9.67 11.11
N ILE A 46 -4.13 -9.11 10.56
CA ILE A 46 -2.95 -9.86 10.13
C ILE A 46 -2.18 -10.29 11.37
N LYS A 47 -1.79 -11.58 11.43
CA LYS A 47 -1.14 -12.20 12.59
C LYS A 47 0.33 -12.55 12.35
N THR A 48 0.78 -12.51 11.11
CA THR A 48 2.17 -12.80 10.77
C THR A 48 3.13 -11.84 11.46
N LYS A 49 4.37 -12.27 11.66
CA LYS A 49 5.41 -11.41 12.26
C LYS A 49 5.54 -10.12 11.48
N MET A 50 5.52 -8.96 12.16
CA MET A 50 5.53 -7.62 11.57
C MET A 50 4.36 -7.37 10.58
N HIS A 51 3.32 -8.16 10.66
CA HIS A 51 2.18 -8.17 9.72
C HIS A 51 2.64 -8.24 8.25
N ALA A 52 3.68 -9.06 8.01
CA ALA A 52 4.23 -9.26 6.68
C ALA A 52 3.23 -10.01 5.78
N ILE A 53 3.13 -9.55 4.52
CA ILE A 53 2.15 -10.05 3.56
C ILE A 53 2.76 -11.22 2.79
N GLY A 54 2.38 -12.42 3.16
CA GLY A 54 2.69 -13.68 2.47
C GLY A 54 1.44 -14.33 1.88
N GLY A 55 1.60 -15.54 1.34
CA GLY A 55 0.50 -16.27 0.66
C GLY A 55 -0.75 -16.44 1.51
N GLY A 56 -0.61 -16.81 2.79
CA GLY A 56 -1.75 -16.97 3.70
C GLY A 56 -2.49 -15.67 3.97
N VAL A 57 -1.78 -14.53 4.07
CA VAL A 57 -2.41 -13.21 4.21
C VAL A 57 -3.17 -12.82 2.95
N ILE A 58 -2.59 -13.08 1.75
CA ILE A 58 -3.23 -12.81 0.46
C ILE A 58 -4.55 -13.59 0.35
N GLU A 59 -4.52 -14.88 0.69
CA GLU A 59 -5.71 -15.73 0.67
C GLU A 59 -6.76 -15.27 1.70
N GLY A 60 -6.33 -15.00 2.93
CA GLY A 60 -7.22 -14.51 3.99
C GLY A 60 -7.87 -13.16 3.67
N LEU A 61 -7.14 -12.21 3.08
CA LEU A 61 -7.72 -10.94 2.61
C LEU A 61 -8.73 -11.16 1.49
N ASN A 62 -8.45 -12.08 0.56
CA ASN A 62 -9.39 -12.42 -0.51
C ASN A 62 -10.69 -13.00 0.04
N GLN A 63 -10.61 -13.86 1.05
CA GLN A 63 -11.76 -14.42 1.77
C GLN A 63 -12.50 -13.32 2.56
N ALA A 64 -11.75 -12.44 3.25
CA ALA A 64 -12.32 -11.32 4.01
C ALA A 64 -13.18 -10.40 3.12
N ILE A 65 -12.67 -10.02 1.95
CA ILE A 65 -13.41 -9.17 1.02
C ILE A 65 -14.69 -9.87 0.56
N THR A 66 -14.59 -11.15 0.15
CA THR A 66 -15.75 -11.92 -0.30
C THR A 66 -16.82 -12.04 0.80
N LEU A 67 -16.38 -12.30 2.02
CA LEU A 67 -17.27 -12.42 3.17
C LEU A 67 -17.93 -11.07 3.53
N ALA A 68 -17.13 -9.98 3.48
CA ALA A 68 -17.63 -8.64 3.75
C ALA A 68 -18.70 -8.22 2.72
N GLU A 69 -18.46 -8.46 1.44
CA GLU A 69 -19.41 -8.15 0.36
C GLU A 69 -20.72 -8.92 0.48
N LYS A 70 -20.68 -10.10 1.08
CA LYS A 70 -21.86 -10.97 1.21
C LYS A 70 -22.69 -10.63 2.46
N ASP A 71 -22.06 -10.47 3.60
CA ASP A 71 -22.73 -10.56 4.90
C ASP A 71 -22.52 -9.32 5.81
N TYR A 72 -21.67 -8.34 5.40
CA TYR A 72 -21.29 -7.20 6.26
C TYR A 72 -21.48 -5.85 5.57
N GLN A 73 -21.52 -4.79 6.37
CA GLN A 73 -21.62 -3.40 5.90
C GLN A 73 -20.27 -2.83 5.46
N GLY A 74 -19.16 -3.51 5.75
CA GLY A 74 -17.82 -3.09 5.39
C GLY A 74 -16.74 -4.00 5.94
N LEU A 75 -15.51 -3.76 5.48
CA LEU A 75 -14.30 -4.45 5.92
C LEU A 75 -13.32 -3.43 6.52
N VAL A 76 -12.85 -3.68 7.73
CA VAL A 76 -11.76 -2.93 8.37
C VAL A 76 -10.52 -3.82 8.44
N ILE A 77 -9.40 -3.38 7.87
CA ILE A 77 -8.10 -4.01 8.06
C ILE A 77 -7.43 -3.31 9.25
N TRP A 78 -7.27 -4.04 10.35
CA TRP A 78 -6.73 -3.55 11.60
C TRP A 78 -6.07 -4.67 12.40
N SER A 79 -5.02 -4.36 13.12
CA SER A 79 -4.35 -5.30 14.04
C SER A 79 -4.10 -4.66 15.40
N PRO A 80 -4.10 -5.44 16.49
CA PRO A 80 -3.93 -4.92 17.86
C PRO A 80 -2.52 -4.39 18.14
N ASP A 81 -1.53 -4.79 17.34
CA ASP A 81 -0.13 -4.43 17.51
C ASP A 81 0.18 -2.98 17.07
N GLU A 82 1.37 -2.50 17.43
CA GLU A 82 1.81 -1.12 17.21
C GLU A 82 2.15 -0.78 15.74
N MET A 83 1.88 -1.67 14.79
CA MET A 83 2.11 -1.42 13.36
C MET A 83 0.97 -1.95 12.50
N PHE A 84 0.83 -1.37 11.31
CA PHE A 84 -0.13 -1.83 10.32
C PHE A 84 0.44 -2.99 9.47
N SER A 85 1.58 -2.78 8.81
CA SER A 85 2.32 -3.83 8.08
C SER A 85 3.69 -3.32 7.64
N ALA A 86 4.71 -4.16 7.75
CA ALA A 86 6.05 -3.90 7.21
C ALA A 86 6.18 -4.23 5.70
N GLY A 87 5.11 -4.73 5.07
CA GLY A 87 5.09 -5.04 3.64
C GLY A 87 5.25 -6.52 3.32
N ALA A 88 5.80 -6.83 2.15
CA ALA A 88 5.92 -8.20 1.65
C ALA A 88 6.85 -9.07 2.53
N ASP A 89 6.47 -10.32 2.73
CA ASP A 89 7.30 -11.31 3.41
C ASP A 89 8.41 -11.84 2.48
N LEU A 90 9.55 -11.12 2.50
CA LEU A 90 10.72 -11.50 1.71
C LEU A 90 11.28 -12.88 2.10
N GLN A 91 11.10 -13.32 3.35
CA GLN A 91 11.61 -14.63 3.79
C GLN A 91 10.78 -15.76 3.19
N SER A 92 9.45 -15.62 3.17
CA SER A 92 8.57 -16.63 2.57
C SER A 92 8.68 -16.70 1.05
N MET A 93 9.18 -15.64 0.40
CA MET A 93 9.41 -15.62 -1.05
C MET A 93 10.64 -16.45 -1.48
N LEU A 94 11.65 -16.63 -0.62
CA LEU A 94 12.89 -17.32 -0.96
C LEU A 94 12.70 -18.77 -1.42
N PRO A 95 11.97 -19.64 -0.72
CA PRO A 95 11.72 -21.01 -1.20
C PRO A 95 11.02 -21.03 -2.55
N GLY A 96 10.02 -20.17 -2.75
CA GLY A 96 9.34 -20.02 -4.03
C GLY A 96 10.29 -19.61 -5.16
N PHE A 97 11.20 -18.67 -4.89
CA PHE A 97 12.22 -18.26 -5.84
C PHE A 97 13.22 -19.39 -6.15
N MET A 98 13.68 -20.12 -5.13
CA MET A 98 14.61 -21.23 -5.31
C MET A 98 14.03 -22.39 -6.11
N MET A 99 12.74 -22.69 -5.93
CA MET A 99 12.04 -23.81 -6.58
C MET A 99 11.47 -23.45 -7.96
N GLY A 100 10.92 -22.26 -8.12
CA GLY A 100 10.18 -21.83 -9.32
C GLY A 100 10.77 -20.59 -10.01
N GLY A 101 11.88 -20.06 -9.49
CA GLY A 101 12.56 -18.88 -10.04
C GLY A 101 11.68 -17.64 -10.08
N VAL A 102 12.00 -16.73 -10.99
CA VAL A 102 11.26 -15.47 -11.19
C VAL A 102 9.78 -15.70 -11.50
N LYS A 103 9.44 -16.80 -12.19
CA LYS A 103 8.04 -17.10 -12.57
C LYS A 103 7.13 -17.35 -11.36
N ALA A 104 7.65 -18.01 -10.33
CA ALA A 104 6.88 -18.22 -9.09
C ALA A 104 6.59 -16.90 -8.37
N ILE A 105 7.56 -16.00 -8.34
CA ILE A 105 7.40 -14.68 -7.74
C ILE A 105 6.46 -13.79 -8.57
N ASP A 106 6.56 -13.84 -9.90
CA ASP A 106 5.61 -13.16 -10.79
C ASP A 106 4.16 -13.57 -10.51
N GLY A 107 3.93 -14.89 -10.33
CA GLY A 107 2.60 -15.41 -9.96
C GLY A 107 2.12 -14.89 -8.61
N ALA A 108 2.96 -14.93 -7.58
CA ALA A 108 2.61 -14.44 -6.24
C ALA A 108 2.32 -12.92 -6.24
N ALA A 109 3.13 -12.13 -6.93
CA ALA A 109 2.91 -10.70 -7.08
C ALA A 109 1.60 -10.41 -7.83
N HIS A 110 1.28 -11.21 -8.86
CA HIS A 110 0.02 -11.08 -9.58
C HIS A 110 -1.20 -11.34 -8.70
N GLU A 111 -1.16 -12.38 -7.85
CA GLU A 111 -2.25 -12.65 -6.91
C GLU A 111 -2.41 -11.50 -5.89
N LEU A 112 -1.30 -10.94 -5.40
CA LEU A 112 -1.35 -9.77 -4.51
C LEU A 112 -1.97 -8.56 -5.23
N GLN A 113 -1.58 -8.27 -6.48
CA GLN A 113 -2.18 -7.20 -7.28
C GLN A 113 -3.69 -7.37 -7.46
N LYS A 114 -4.16 -8.62 -7.66
CA LYS A 114 -5.60 -8.90 -7.73
C LYS A 114 -6.32 -8.56 -6.43
N VAL A 115 -5.72 -8.90 -5.28
CA VAL A 115 -6.31 -8.55 -3.97
C VAL A 115 -6.35 -7.04 -3.78
N MET A 116 -5.31 -6.29 -4.18
CA MET A 116 -5.33 -4.82 -4.13
C MET A 116 -6.48 -4.24 -4.97
N LEU A 117 -6.64 -4.70 -6.21
CA LEU A 117 -7.78 -4.28 -7.04
C LEU A 117 -9.13 -4.67 -6.43
N LYS A 118 -9.21 -5.87 -5.83
CA LYS A 118 -10.44 -6.33 -5.17
C LYS A 118 -10.78 -5.45 -3.95
N LEU A 119 -9.80 -5.03 -3.15
CA LEU A 119 -10.00 -4.06 -2.07
C LEU A 119 -10.57 -2.75 -2.59
N ARG A 120 -9.99 -2.21 -3.67
CA ARG A 120 -10.40 -0.93 -4.25
C ARG A 120 -11.82 -0.97 -4.83
N TYR A 121 -12.17 -2.08 -5.46
CA TYR A 121 -13.43 -2.24 -6.19
C TYR A 121 -14.48 -3.06 -5.45
N ALA A 122 -14.27 -3.31 -4.16
CA ALA A 122 -15.24 -4.01 -3.32
C ALA A 122 -16.59 -3.29 -3.30
N SER A 123 -17.68 -4.05 -3.31
CA SER A 123 -19.03 -3.51 -3.27
C SER A 123 -19.43 -2.92 -1.92
N VAL A 124 -18.61 -3.14 -0.89
CA VAL A 124 -18.73 -2.55 0.46
C VAL A 124 -17.51 -1.68 0.78
N PRO A 125 -17.62 -0.72 1.70
CA PRO A 125 -16.48 0.07 2.16
C PRO A 125 -15.35 -0.82 2.70
N THR A 126 -14.13 -0.57 2.25
CA THR A 126 -12.91 -1.17 2.79
C THR A 126 -12.09 -0.08 3.47
N ILE A 127 -11.74 -0.27 4.73
CA ILE A 127 -11.03 0.73 5.54
C ILE A 127 -9.69 0.16 5.98
N ALA A 128 -8.60 0.86 5.67
CA ALA A 128 -7.31 0.62 6.29
C ALA A 128 -7.19 1.47 7.56
N ALA A 129 -7.16 0.82 8.71
CA ALA A 129 -6.97 1.44 10.01
C ALA A 129 -5.49 1.40 10.39
N ILE A 130 -4.77 2.49 10.11
CA ILE A 130 -3.31 2.54 10.10
C ILE A 130 -2.79 3.13 11.40
N ARG A 131 -1.84 2.44 12.04
CA ARG A 131 -0.98 3.00 13.08
C ARG A 131 0.45 2.49 12.90
N GLY A 132 1.44 3.26 13.37
CA GLY A 132 2.84 2.90 13.21
C GLY A 132 3.22 2.70 11.74
N LEU A 133 3.92 1.62 11.45
CA LEU A 133 4.48 1.35 10.13
C LEU A 133 3.43 0.80 9.14
N ALA A 134 3.34 1.42 7.97
CA ALA A 134 2.64 0.93 6.79
C ALA A 134 3.58 1.07 5.58
N LEU A 135 4.48 0.11 5.41
CA LEU A 135 5.61 0.21 4.48
C LEU A 135 5.47 -0.78 3.32
N GLY A 136 5.98 -0.41 2.16
CA GLY A 136 6.00 -1.27 0.97
C GLY A 136 4.62 -1.82 0.65
N GLY A 137 4.47 -3.15 0.57
CA GLY A 137 3.17 -3.82 0.39
C GLY A 137 2.09 -3.40 1.39
N GLY A 138 2.47 -3.00 2.62
CA GLY A 138 1.54 -2.44 3.61
C GLY A 138 1.02 -1.05 3.20
N CYS A 139 1.89 -0.21 2.63
CA CYS A 139 1.48 1.05 2.02
C CYS A 139 0.56 0.80 0.80
N GLU A 140 0.91 -0.18 -0.05
CA GLU A 140 0.10 -0.55 -1.21
C GLU A 140 -1.30 -1.01 -0.78
N MET A 141 -1.40 -1.88 0.23
CA MET A 141 -2.68 -2.30 0.81
C MET A 141 -3.50 -1.12 1.35
N ALA A 142 -2.85 -0.19 2.03
CA ALA A 142 -3.50 1.01 2.56
C ALA A 142 -4.08 1.89 1.45
N VAL A 143 -3.31 2.19 0.39
CA VAL A 143 -3.74 3.10 -0.69
C VAL A 143 -4.76 2.45 -1.65
N TYR A 144 -4.88 1.13 -1.65
CA TYR A 144 -5.92 0.40 -2.37
C TYR A 144 -7.18 0.15 -1.55
N SER A 145 -7.17 0.35 -0.24
CA SER A 145 -8.40 0.39 0.56
C SER A 145 -9.27 1.58 0.15
N GLY A 146 -10.57 1.43 0.21
CA GLY A 146 -11.54 2.46 -0.17
C GLY A 146 -11.35 3.77 0.61
N LYS A 147 -10.98 3.67 1.90
CA LYS A 147 -10.65 4.81 2.76
C LYS A 147 -9.56 4.43 3.78
N ARG A 148 -8.79 5.41 4.23
CA ARG A 148 -7.79 5.26 5.31
C ARG A 148 -8.27 6.01 6.54
N VAL A 149 -8.11 5.37 7.69
CA VAL A 149 -8.20 6.01 9.01
C VAL A 149 -6.83 5.83 9.63
N ALA A 150 -6.09 6.89 9.84
CA ALA A 150 -4.70 6.82 10.28
C ALA A 150 -4.51 7.50 11.64
N ALA A 151 -3.84 6.83 12.57
CA ALA A 151 -3.35 7.47 13.77
C ALA A 151 -2.34 8.57 13.41
N MET A 152 -2.24 9.63 14.22
CA MET A 152 -1.30 10.72 13.98
C MET A 152 0.14 10.20 13.79
N GLU A 153 0.56 9.25 14.61
CA GLU A 153 1.83 8.55 14.50
C GLU A 153 1.72 7.37 13.54
N SER A 154 1.71 7.68 12.25
CA SER A 154 1.72 6.68 11.17
C SER A 154 2.86 7.01 10.20
N TYR A 155 3.64 5.97 9.87
CA TYR A 155 4.81 6.03 9.01
C TYR A 155 4.50 5.28 7.73
N ILE A 156 4.10 6.00 6.69
CA ILE A 156 3.56 5.41 5.46
C ILE A 156 4.50 5.70 4.29
N GLY A 157 4.87 4.68 3.53
CA GLY A 157 5.72 4.88 2.35
C GLY A 157 6.05 3.63 1.58
N LEU A 158 6.43 3.84 0.32
CA LEU A 158 6.98 2.82 -0.57
C LEU A 158 8.49 2.76 -0.37
N VAL A 159 9.01 1.66 0.13
CA VAL A 159 10.41 1.54 0.60
C VAL A 159 11.22 0.50 -0.17
N GLU A 160 10.67 -0.05 -1.24
CA GLU A 160 11.22 -1.18 -1.99
C GLU A 160 12.62 -0.91 -2.56
N VAL A 161 12.93 0.33 -2.91
CA VAL A 161 14.27 0.74 -3.38
C VAL A 161 15.33 0.44 -2.31
N GLY A 162 14.98 0.52 -1.04
CA GLY A 162 15.86 0.18 0.09
C GLY A 162 16.37 -1.26 0.04
N VAL A 163 15.60 -2.18 -0.54
CA VAL A 163 15.96 -3.58 -0.74
C VAL A 163 16.31 -3.90 -2.21
N GLY A 164 16.48 -2.86 -3.04
CA GLY A 164 16.88 -3.02 -4.44
C GLY A 164 15.75 -3.39 -5.39
N LEU A 165 14.51 -3.20 -5.01
CA LEU A 165 13.30 -3.52 -5.79
C LEU A 165 12.51 -2.26 -6.11
N VAL A 166 11.51 -2.41 -6.97
CA VAL A 166 10.41 -1.44 -7.14
C VAL A 166 9.17 -1.95 -6.43
N PRO A 167 8.18 -1.10 -6.08
CA PRO A 167 6.85 -1.56 -5.68
C PRO A 167 6.30 -2.60 -6.66
N GLY A 168 5.63 -3.63 -6.17
CA GLY A 168 5.19 -4.75 -6.98
C GLY A 168 3.71 -5.10 -6.83
N ALA A 169 2.99 -4.48 -5.90
CA ALA A 169 1.59 -4.76 -5.63
C ALA A 169 0.62 -3.64 -6.06
N GLY A 170 1.10 -2.68 -6.83
CA GLY A 170 0.29 -1.60 -7.38
C GLY A 170 0.68 -0.21 -6.91
N GLY A 171 1.74 -0.04 -6.13
CA GLY A 171 2.17 1.26 -5.60
C GLY A 171 2.50 2.27 -6.69
N LEU A 172 3.20 1.86 -7.74
CA LEU A 172 3.51 2.72 -8.89
C LEU A 172 2.26 3.01 -9.73
N THR A 173 1.41 2.02 -9.89
CA THR A 173 0.11 2.17 -10.56
C THR A 173 -0.77 3.18 -9.81
N TYR A 174 -0.79 3.13 -8.47
CA TYR A 174 -1.46 4.13 -7.64
C TYR A 174 -0.93 5.53 -7.89
N ILE A 175 0.40 5.73 -7.91
CA ILE A 175 1.03 7.03 -8.16
C ILE A 175 0.60 7.59 -9.53
N ALA A 176 0.68 6.78 -10.59
CA ALA A 176 0.29 7.19 -11.93
C ALA A 176 -1.20 7.57 -12.02
N ARG A 177 -2.08 6.75 -11.43
CA ARG A 177 -3.51 7.02 -11.38
C ARG A 177 -3.82 8.30 -10.62
N ARG A 178 -3.19 8.52 -9.44
CA ARG A 178 -3.38 9.74 -8.65
C ARG A 178 -2.92 10.99 -9.39
N ALA A 179 -1.81 10.91 -10.11
CA ALA A 179 -1.35 12.01 -10.96
C ALA A 179 -2.40 12.38 -12.02
N ALA A 180 -2.99 11.39 -12.69
CA ALA A 180 -4.05 11.60 -13.66
C ALA A 180 -5.34 12.15 -13.04
N GLU A 181 -5.74 11.66 -11.84
CA GLU A 181 -6.89 12.17 -11.09
C GLU A 181 -6.66 13.65 -10.70
N ASN A 182 -5.49 14.02 -10.21
CA ASN A 182 -5.14 15.40 -9.86
C ASN A 182 -5.09 16.30 -11.08
N MET A 183 -4.55 15.82 -12.21
CA MET A 183 -4.59 16.54 -13.47
C MET A 183 -6.04 16.83 -13.91
N ALA A 184 -6.93 15.85 -13.79
CA ALA A 184 -8.33 16.00 -14.17
C ALA A 184 -9.10 17.06 -13.34
N LEU A 185 -8.62 17.36 -12.12
CA LEU A 185 -9.13 18.44 -11.27
C LEU A 185 -8.53 19.82 -11.59
N SER A 186 -7.60 19.89 -12.54
CA SER A 186 -6.90 21.11 -12.95
C SER A 186 -7.28 21.51 -14.39
N THR A 187 -6.76 22.62 -14.85
CA THR A 187 -6.85 23.05 -16.26
C THR A 187 -5.73 22.46 -17.15
N SER A 188 -4.74 21.81 -16.55
CA SER A 188 -3.63 21.17 -17.27
C SER A 188 -4.12 19.95 -18.04
N LYS A 189 -3.45 19.68 -19.17
CA LYS A 189 -3.59 18.42 -19.93
C LYS A 189 -2.32 17.55 -19.85
N ASP A 190 -1.32 18.01 -19.11
CA ASP A 190 -0.06 17.29 -18.89
C ASP A 190 -0.06 16.61 -17.51
N VAL A 191 0.14 15.30 -17.50
CA VAL A 191 0.18 14.48 -16.28
C VAL A 191 1.50 14.67 -15.52
N LEU A 192 2.60 14.99 -16.22
CA LEU A 192 3.95 14.95 -15.66
C LEU A 192 4.14 15.83 -14.43
N PRO A 193 3.63 17.08 -14.35
CA PRO A 193 3.76 17.92 -13.15
C PRO A 193 3.14 17.28 -11.90
N PHE A 194 2.05 16.52 -12.06
CA PHE A 194 1.36 15.85 -10.94
C PHE A 194 2.00 14.52 -10.55
N LEU A 195 2.88 13.99 -11.39
CA LEU A 195 3.56 12.71 -11.19
C LEU A 195 4.86 12.86 -10.40
N THR A 196 5.54 14.01 -10.53
CA THR A 196 6.93 14.20 -10.07
C THR A 196 7.12 13.96 -8.58
N GLU A 197 6.19 14.40 -7.74
CA GLU A 197 6.30 14.26 -6.28
C GLU A 197 6.16 12.80 -5.86
N GLY A 198 5.14 12.09 -6.36
CA GLY A 198 4.93 10.67 -6.08
C GLY A 198 6.08 9.81 -6.63
N PHE A 199 6.57 10.11 -7.83
CA PHE A 199 7.78 9.47 -8.37
C PHE A 199 8.97 9.66 -7.44
N THR A 200 9.24 10.90 -7.01
CA THR A 200 10.39 11.20 -6.14
C THR A 200 10.26 10.48 -4.79
N ALA A 201 9.05 10.45 -4.21
CA ALA A 201 8.81 9.74 -2.96
C ALA A 201 9.13 8.24 -3.08
N ALA A 202 8.67 7.58 -4.14
CA ALA A 202 8.95 6.16 -4.40
C ALA A 202 10.44 5.90 -4.72
N ALA A 203 11.05 6.70 -5.61
CA ALA A 203 12.44 6.54 -6.03
C ALA A 203 13.45 6.78 -4.90
N MET A 204 13.12 7.63 -3.94
CA MET A 204 13.94 7.92 -2.75
C MET A 204 13.56 7.11 -1.52
N ALA A 205 12.61 6.17 -1.64
CA ALA A 205 12.05 5.41 -0.53
C ALA A 205 11.61 6.32 0.64
N LYS A 206 10.94 7.43 0.32
CA LYS A 206 10.54 8.41 1.32
C LYS A 206 9.33 7.92 2.11
N VAL A 207 9.45 7.97 3.43
CA VAL A 207 8.39 7.61 4.37
C VAL A 207 7.87 8.86 5.05
N GLY A 208 6.57 9.04 5.09
CA GLY A 208 5.96 10.08 5.92
C GLY A 208 6.18 9.77 7.40
N THR A 209 6.63 10.75 8.16
CA THR A 209 6.91 10.61 9.60
C THR A 209 5.69 10.90 10.48
N SER A 210 4.57 11.18 9.86
CA SER A 210 3.26 11.36 10.49
C SER A 210 2.15 11.17 9.46
N ALA A 211 0.91 10.99 9.91
CA ALA A 211 -0.26 10.97 9.03
C ALA A 211 -0.38 12.25 8.20
N LEU A 212 -0.05 13.41 8.77
CA LEU A 212 -0.10 14.69 8.06
C LEU A 212 0.98 14.80 6.98
N GLU A 213 2.19 14.32 7.22
CA GLU A 213 3.22 14.25 6.18
C GLU A 213 2.87 13.22 5.11
N SER A 214 2.32 12.08 5.50
CA SER A 214 1.84 11.05 4.55
C SER A 214 0.74 11.58 3.63
N ARG A 215 -0.09 12.52 4.10
CA ARG A 215 -1.06 13.24 3.26
C ARG A 215 -0.36 14.14 2.23
N LYS A 216 0.67 14.89 2.63
CA LYS A 216 1.48 15.69 1.69
C LYS A 216 2.16 14.82 0.63
N LEU A 217 2.63 13.63 1.00
CA LEU A 217 3.23 12.67 0.07
C LEU A 217 2.20 11.96 -0.83
N GLY A 218 0.89 12.17 -0.61
CA GLY A 218 -0.18 11.58 -1.41
C GLY A 218 -0.61 10.17 -1.00
N TYR A 219 -0.07 9.60 0.08
CA TYR A 219 -0.50 8.29 0.61
C TYR A 219 -1.81 8.36 1.38
N LEU A 220 -2.10 9.49 2.01
CA LEU A 220 -3.43 9.82 2.55
C LEU A 220 -4.07 10.92 1.71
N LEU A 221 -5.39 10.86 1.57
CA LEU A 221 -6.19 11.85 0.86
C LEU A 221 -6.80 12.85 1.86
N GLU A 222 -7.26 13.98 1.37
CA GLU A 222 -7.98 14.96 2.20
C GLU A 222 -9.26 14.39 2.81
N SER A 223 -9.89 13.42 2.13
CA SER A 223 -11.08 12.71 2.62
C SER A 223 -10.77 11.64 3.68
N ASP A 224 -9.49 11.30 3.90
CA ASP A 224 -9.10 10.31 4.91
C ASP A 224 -9.10 10.92 6.30
N VAL A 225 -9.34 10.10 7.30
CA VAL A 225 -9.44 10.54 8.69
C VAL A 225 -8.09 10.40 9.39
N VAL A 226 -7.68 11.44 10.10
CA VAL A 226 -6.53 11.39 11.01
C VAL A 226 -7.03 11.39 12.43
N VAL A 227 -6.65 10.37 13.20
CA VAL A 227 -7.06 10.17 14.60
C VAL A 227 -5.89 10.54 15.51
N PRO A 228 -6.03 11.54 16.38
CA PRO A 228 -4.96 11.93 17.30
C PRO A 228 -4.58 10.84 18.29
N HIS A 229 -5.57 10.10 18.81
CA HIS A 229 -5.37 9.05 19.79
C HIS A 229 -5.47 7.65 19.14
N LYS A 230 -4.36 6.91 19.13
CA LYS A 230 -4.27 5.62 18.44
C LYS A 230 -5.28 4.56 18.91
N ASP A 231 -5.69 4.61 20.16
CA ASP A 231 -6.63 3.64 20.73
C ASP A 231 -8.08 3.87 20.29
N GLU A 232 -8.38 5.07 19.76
CA GLU A 232 -9.66 5.36 19.11
C GLU A 232 -9.74 4.86 17.66
N LEU A 233 -8.63 4.38 17.11
CA LEU A 233 -8.48 4.07 15.69
C LEU A 233 -9.52 3.05 15.19
N LEU A 234 -9.66 1.92 15.88
CA LEU A 234 -10.60 0.86 15.48
C LEU A 234 -12.05 1.34 15.56
N PHE A 235 -12.39 2.06 16.63
CA PHE A 235 -13.73 2.63 16.80
C PHE A 235 -14.07 3.59 15.65
N VAL A 236 -13.17 4.50 15.31
CA VAL A 236 -13.37 5.44 14.21
C VAL A 236 -13.46 4.70 12.87
N ALA A 237 -12.61 3.70 12.61
CA ALA A 237 -12.62 2.94 11.37
C ALA A 237 -13.93 2.16 11.17
N ILE A 238 -14.47 1.53 12.22
CA ILE A 238 -15.76 0.84 12.17
C ILE A 238 -16.89 1.84 11.86
N ASN A 239 -16.92 2.99 12.53
CA ASN A 239 -17.95 4.00 12.29
C ASN A 239 -17.85 4.62 10.89
N GLU A 240 -16.65 4.82 10.36
CA GLU A 240 -16.45 5.26 8.98
C GLU A 240 -17.00 4.24 7.96
N ALA A 241 -16.75 2.94 8.19
CA ALA A 241 -17.31 1.88 7.34
C ALA A 241 -18.85 1.91 7.35
N LYS A 242 -19.46 1.99 8.54
CA LYS A 242 -20.90 2.08 8.70
C LYS A 242 -21.50 3.35 8.07
N ALA A 243 -20.87 4.50 8.29
CA ALA A 243 -21.33 5.77 7.72
C ALA A 243 -21.28 5.75 6.18
N LEU A 244 -20.20 5.23 5.59
CA LEU A 244 -20.11 5.06 4.15
C LEU A 244 -21.16 4.10 3.61
N PHE A 245 -21.38 2.97 4.25
CA PHE A 245 -22.42 2.02 3.87
C PHE A 245 -23.82 2.62 3.93
N ALA A 246 -24.16 3.28 5.06
CA ALA A 246 -25.45 3.93 5.27
C ALA A 246 -25.72 5.08 4.30
N SER A 247 -24.67 5.75 3.80
CA SER A 247 -24.77 6.78 2.77
C SER A 247 -24.97 6.25 1.34
N GLY A 248 -25.08 4.92 1.17
CA GLY A 248 -25.26 4.30 -0.13
C GLY A 248 -23.97 4.14 -0.91
N TYR A 249 -22.91 3.69 -0.23
CA TYR A 249 -21.59 3.46 -0.83
C TYR A 249 -21.68 2.78 -2.20
N ARG A 250 -20.85 3.23 -3.10
CA ARG A 250 -20.61 2.61 -4.41
C ARG A 250 -19.11 2.51 -4.64
N ALA A 251 -18.66 1.35 -5.08
CA ALA A 251 -17.29 1.19 -5.53
C ALA A 251 -16.96 2.18 -6.66
N PRO A 252 -15.73 2.70 -6.72
CA PRO A 252 -15.31 3.54 -7.83
C PRO A 252 -15.40 2.77 -9.15
N HIS A 253 -15.75 3.47 -10.24
CA HIS A 253 -15.73 2.86 -11.56
C HIS A 253 -14.30 2.65 -12.06
N LYS A 254 -14.04 1.51 -12.70
CA LYS A 254 -12.82 1.31 -13.47
C LYS A 254 -12.79 2.28 -14.62
N ARG A 255 -11.73 3.06 -14.73
CA ARG A 255 -11.55 4.09 -15.77
C ARG A 255 -10.20 3.97 -16.43
N LEU A 256 -10.17 4.29 -17.71
CA LEU A 256 -8.91 4.58 -18.38
C LEU A 256 -8.40 5.95 -17.91
N PHE A 257 -7.10 6.11 -17.80
CA PHE A 257 -6.49 7.38 -17.42
C PHE A 257 -5.21 7.63 -18.23
N PRO A 258 -4.89 8.90 -18.53
CA PRO A 258 -3.74 9.25 -19.34
C PRO A 258 -2.44 9.07 -18.56
N VAL A 259 -1.37 8.73 -19.28
CA VAL A 259 0.00 8.63 -18.76
C VAL A 259 0.94 9.60 -19.46
N ALA A 260 2.10 9.87 -18.83
CA ALA A 260 3.09 10.82 -19.37
C ALA A 260 3.91 10.26 -20.55
N GLY A 261 3.91 8.96 -20.77
CA GLY A 261 4.55 8.30 -21.91
C GLY A 261 6.06 8.51 -22.02
N ARG A 262 6.58 8.30 -23.24
CA ARG A 262 8.04 8.39 -23.54
C ARG A 262 8.65 9.74 -23.18
N SER A 263 7.93 10.83 -23.39
CA SER A 263 8.43 12.17 -23.06
C SER A 263 8.60 12.36 -21.55
N GLY A 264 7.64 11.86 -20.75
CA GLY A 264 7.74 11.85 -19.30
C GLY A 264 8.93 11.02 -18.81
N ILE A 265 9.12 9.81 -19.38
CA ILE A 265 10.28 8.96 -19.06
C ILE A 265 11.58 9.71 -19.34
N ALA A 266 11.71 10.35 -20.51
CA ALA A 266 12.91 11.08 -20.90
C ALA A 266 13.21 12.24 -19.95
N THR A 267 12.20 13.00 -19.57
CA THR A 267 12.32 14.14 -18.63
C THR A 267 12.78 13.66 -17.25
N ILE A 268 12.16 12.61 -16.71
CA ILE A 268 12.55 12.07 -15.41
C ILE A 268 13.97 11.48 -15.46
N LYS A 269 14.30 10.70 -16.50
CA LYS A 269 15.66 10.12 -16.66
C LYS A 269 16.73 11.20 -16.78
N ALA A 270 16.46 12.34 -17.42
CA ALA A 270 17.39 13.47 -17.46
C ALA A 270 17.69 14.02 -16.04
N GLN A 271 16.67 14.11 -15.18
CA GLN A 271 16.85 14.50 -13.76
C GLN A 271 17.65 13.44 -12.98
N LEU A 272 17.39 12.17 -13.20
CA LEU A 272 18.10 11.08 -12.56
C LEU A 272 19.60 11.06 -12.93
N VAL A 273 19.96 11.43 -14.18
CA VAL A 273 21.37 11.58 -14.60
C VAL A 273 22.07 12.63 -13.73
N ASN A 274 21.44 13.80 -13.53
CA ASN A 274 22.01 14.83 -12.68
C ASN A 274 22.19 14.36 -11.22
N MET A 275 21.23 13.58 -10.70
CA MET A 275 21.33 13.04 -9.34
C MET A 275 22.47 12.00 -9.20
N ARG A 276 22.63 11.12 -10.21
CA ARG A 276 23.73 10.14 -10.25
C ARG A 276 25.08 10.83 -10.35
N ASP A 277 25.24 11.73 -11.31
CA ASP A 277 26.50 12.41 -11.60
C ASP A 277 26.89 13.39 -10.47
N GLY A 278 25.91 13.92 -9.74
CA GLY A 278 26.08 14.68 -8.50
C GLY A 278 26.37 13.83 -7.26
N GLY A 279 26.36 12.49 -7.37
CA GLY A 279 26.61 11.59 -6.23
C GLY A 279 25.49 11.47 -5.22
N PHE A 280 24.26 11.91 -5.55
CA PHE A 280 23.09 11.83 -4.66
C PHE A 280 22.45 10.43 -4.65
N ILE A 281 22.62 9.67 -5.73
CA ILE A 281 22.14 8.29 -5.88
C ILE A 281 23.23 7.39 -6.45
N SER A 282 23.21 6.11 -6.08
CA SER A 282 24.13 5.12 -6.64
C SER A 282 23.76 4.75 -8.10
N ALA A 283 24.66 4.08 -8.80
CA ALA A 283 24.35 3.55 -10.14
C ALA A 283 23.19 2.55 -10.11
N HIS A 284 23.04 1.79 -9.02
CA HIS A 284 21.91 0.86 -8.87
C HIS A 284 20.62 1.59 -8.53
N ASP A 285 20.65 2.62 -7.68
CA ASP A 285 19.48 3.49 -7.45
C ASP A 285 19.01 4.16 -8.76
N PHE A 286 19.97 4.62 -9.60
CA PHE A 286 19.66 5.15 -10.93
C PHE A 286 18.93 4.13 -11.81
N HIS A 287 19.39 2.88 -11.82
CA HIS A 287 18.74 1.80 -12.57
C HIS A 287 17.32 1.54 -12.07
N ILE A 288 17.14 1.36 -10.77
CA ILE A 288 15.82 1.11 -10.15
C ILE A 288 14.87 2.29 -10.41
N SER A 289 15.33 3.52 -10.16
CA SER A 289 14.52 4.73 -10.38
C SER A 289 14.15 4.91 -11.87
N GLY A 290 15.01 4.47 -12.79
CA GLY A 290 14.72 4.41 -14.22
C GLY A 290 13.56 3.47 -14.54
N LEU A 291 13.49 2.31 -13.88
CA LEU A 291 12.36 1.37 -14.01
C LEU A 291 11.08 1.95 -13.38
N ILE A 292 11.18 2.61 -12.22
CA ILE A 292 10.04 3.32 -11.62
C ILE A 292 9.49 4.35 -12.62
N ALA A 293 10.36 5.18 -13.23
CA ALA A 293 9.96 6.17 -14.22
C ALA A 293 9.23 5.53 -15.41
N GLU A 294 9.73 4.40 -15.92
CA GLU A 294 9.07 3.67 -17.00
C GLU A 294 7.65 3.23 -16.64
N VAL A 295 7.47 2.66 -15.44
CA VAL A 295 6.15 2.19 -15.00
C VAL A 295 5.17 3.35 -14.79
N VAL A 296 5.54 4.36 -13.99
CA VAL A 296 4.63 5.46 -13.65
C VAL A 296 4.28 6.35 -14.85
N CYS A 297 5.12 6.36 -15.89
CA CYS A 297 4.84 7.05 -17.14
C CYS A 297 4.09 6.17 -18.17
N GLY A 298 3.79 4.90 -17.86
CA GLY A 298 3.03 4.02 -18.74
C GLY A 298 3.85 3.26 -19.77
N GLY A 299 5.18 3.19 -19.63
CA GLY A 299 6.06 2.47 -20.56
C GLY A 299 6.23 3.18 -21.91
N PRO A 300 6.53 2.44 -23.00
CA PRO A 300 6.92 2.98 -24.29
C PRO A 300 5.72 3.45 -25.15
N VAL A 301 4.79 4.18 -24.55
CA VAL A 301 3.61 4.78 -25.22
C VAL A 301 3.79 6.29 -25.36
N ASP A 302 2.93 6.94 -26.14
CA ASP A 302 2.95 8.39 -26.28
C ASP A 302 2.25 9.08 -25.09
N ALA A 303 2.62 10.33 -24.79
CA ALA A 303 1.97 11.12 -23.76
C ALA A 303 0.47 11.27 -24.05
N GLY A 304 -0.35 11.13 -23.01
CA GLY A 304 -1.81 11.18 -23.14
C GLY A 304 -2.46 9.85 -23.54
N THR A 305 -1.66 8.79 -23.79
CA THR A 305 -2.22 7.44 -24.01
C THR A 305 -3.04 7.01 -22.80
N LEU A 306 -4.25 6.53 -23.06
CA LEU A 306 -5.15 6.04 -22.04
C LEU A 306 -4.83 4.57 -21.70
N VAL A 307 -4.61 4.28 -20.44
CA VAL A 307 -4.27 2.94 -19.95
C VAL A 307 -5.18 2.49 -18.81
N THR A 308 -5.21 1.18 -18.54
CA THR A 308 -5.88 0.61 -17.37
C THR A 308 -4.90 0.43 -16.19
N GLU A 309 -5.43 0.22 -14.98
CA GLU A 309 -4.61 -0.16 -13.83
C GLU A 309 -3.92 -1.51 -14.06
N GLU A 310 -4.62 -2.49 -14.65
CA GLU A 310 -4.08 -3.82 -14.94
C GLU A 310 -2.89 -3.77 -15.91
N TYR A 311 -2.91 -2.85 -16.87
CA TYR A 311 -1.79 -2.64 -17.78
C TYR A 311 -0.55 -2.13 -17.03
N LEU A 312 -0.72 -1.11 -16.17
CA LEU A 312 0.37 -0.58 -15.36
C LEU A 312 0.88 -1.60 -14.34
N MET A 313 0.01 -2.34 -13.68
CA MET A 313 0.37 -3.42 -12.77
C MET A 313 1.20 -4.51 -13.47
N ALA A 314 0.91 -4.81 -14.72
CA ALA A 314 1.73 -5.74 -15.51
C ALA A 314 3.14 -5.18 -15.78
N LEU A 315 3.27 -3.88 -16.09
CA LEU A 315 4.57 -3.22 -16.22
C LEU A 315 5.34 -3.20 -14.89
N GLU A 316 4.66 -2.87 -13.81
CA GLU A 316 5.20 -2.83 -12.46
C GLU A 316 5.76 -4.20 -12.05
N ARG A 317 4.98 -5.27 -12.23
CA ARG A 317 5.40 -6.64 -11.96
C ARG A 317 6.58 -7.07 -12.83
N LYS A 318 6.59 -6.69 -14.12
CA LYS A 318 7.72 -6.95 -15.01
C LYS A 318 9.00 -6.27 -14.52
N ALA A 319 8.91 -5.00 -14.10
CA ALA A 319 10.03 -4.26 -13.54
C ALA A 319 10.53 -4.90 -12.23
N PHE A 320 9.61 -5.22 -11.32
CA PHE A 320 9.90 -5.93 -10.07
C PHE A 320 10.65 -7.24 -10.32
N CYS A 321 10.13 -8.10 -11.19
CA CYS A 321 10.72 -9.39 -11.52
C CYS A 321 12.09 -9.27 -12.18
N SER A 322 12.34 -8.23 -12.99
CA SER A 322 13.63 -8.02 -13.65
C SER A 322 14.76 -7.73 -12.66
N LEU A 323 14.45 -7.18 -11.49
CA LEU A 323 15.41 -6.86 -10.45
C LEU A 323 15.80 -8.05 -9.59
N LEU A 324 14.97 -9.08 -9.48
CA LEU A 324 15.20 -10.23 -8.58
C LEU A 324 16.50 -10.98 -8.87
N THR A 325 16.93 -11.01 -10.13
CA THR A 325 18.19 -11.66 -10.56
C THR A 325 19.37 -10.70 -10.61
N HIS A 326 19.17 -9.42 -10.32
CA HIS A 326 20.24 -8.44 -10.35
C HIS A 326 21.15 -8.59 -9.12
N PRO A 327 22.49 -8.76 -9.28
CA PRO A 327 23.39 -9.03 -8.16
C PRO A 327 23.30 -8.01 -7.03
N LYS A 328 23.26 -6.71 -7.35
CA LYS A 328 23.14 -5.64 -6.34
C LYS A 328 21.81 -5.64 -5.59
N THR A 329 20.72 -6.06 -6.22
CA THR A 329 19.44 -6.29 -5.56
C THR A 329 19.56 -7.45 -4.57
N GLN A 330 20.17 -8.56 -4.98
CA GLN A 330 20.38 -9.70 -4.09
C GLN A 330 21.25 -9.34 -2.87
N GLU A 331 22.29 -8.52 -3.06
CA GLU A 331 23.10 -7.98 -1.96
C GLU A 331 22.24 -7.15 -0.98
N ARG A 332 21.35 -6.29 -1.49
CA ARG A 332 20.45 -5.48 -0.66
C ARG A 332 19.45 -6.33 0.12
N ILE A 333 18.84 -7.31 -0.54
CA ILE A 333 17.90 -8.25 0.10
C ILE A 333 18.61 -9.03 1.20
N MET A 334 19.77 -9.61 0.92
CA MET A 334 20.55 -10.37 1.90
C MET A 334 21.01 -9.48 3.06
N GLY A 335 21.47 -8.26 2.77
CA GLY A 335 21.87 -7.29 3.78
C GLY A 335 20.71 -6.92 4.70
N MET A 336 19.53 -6.65 4.16
CA MET A 336 18.33 -6.37 4.95
C MET A 336 17.95 -7.56 5.84
N MET A 337 17.97 -8.77 5.29
CA MET A 337 17.60 -9.99 6.04
C MET A 337 18.59 -10.30 7.17
N SER A 338 19.88 -10.02 6.97
CA SER A 338 20.92 -10.34 7.95
C SER A 338 21.10 -9.26 9.01
N THR A 339 20.94 -7.99 8.66
CA THR A 339 21.24 -6.85 9.55
C THR A 339 20.03 -6.01 9.95
N GLY A 340 18.89 -6.17 9.27
CA GLY A 340 17.72 -5.31 9.43
C GLY A 340 17.94 -3.87 8.90
N LYS A 341 19.02 -3.61 8.17
CA LYS A 341 19.37 -2.27 7.67
C LYS A 341 19.52 -2.30 6.14
N PRO A 342 19.08 -1.24 5.44
CA PRO A 342 19.26 -1.13 4.00
C PRO A 342 20.74 -0.99 3.65
N VAL A 343 21.17 -1.73 2.62
CA VAL A 343 22.50 -1.60 2.01
C VAL A 343 22.42 -0.62 0.86
N ARG A 344 23.38 0.28 0.74
CA ARG A 344 23.56 1.19 -0.40
C ARG A 344 24.79 0.76 -1.20
N ASN A 345 24.59 0.34 -2.47
CA ASN A 345 25.63 -0.21 -3.33
C ASN A 345 25.56 0.34 -4.77
#